data_a620119a5837c97064c9e5a4bce3747f
#
_entry.id   a620119a5837c97064c9e5a4bce3747f
#
_cell.length_a   1.000
_cell.length_b   1.000
_cell.length_c   1.000
_cell.angle_alpha   90.00
_cell.angle_beta   90.00
_cell.angle_gamma   90.00
#
_symmetry.space_group_name_H-M   'P 1'
#
loop_
_entity.id
_entity.type
_entity.pdbx_description
1 polymer ?
#
loop_
_entity_poly.entity_id
_entity_poly.type
_entity_poly.pdbx_seq_one_letter_code
_entity_poly.pdbx_strand_id
1 'polypeptide(L)'
;MNFTFALAQFELFVLILIRLASFVFAAPFFNMANVPNRVKIGFSFCLTIMVYSLFPDMSVEYNGMIEYAIIVVEEIIVGILLGAVSSFCVQIIMFAGKIIDMDIGISMAQLYDPTTRMQVGIMGNFYYYMMMLLLIISGMHQYLVSAIVETYRVTVSYTHLTL
;
A
#
# COMPACT_ATOMS: atom_id res chain seq x y z
N MET A 1 7.20 23.52 -28.11
CA MET A 1 6.96 22.82 -26.82
C MET A 1 6.36 21.48 -27.17
N ASN A 2 7.10 20.42 -26.95
CA ASN A 2 6.89 19.18 -27.68
C ASN A 2 5.80 18.35 -27.04
N PHE A 3 4.75 18.04 -27.78
CA PHE A 3 3.63 17.17 -27.39
C PHE A 3 4.12 15.81 -26.85
N THR A 4 5.21 15.29 -27.41
CA THR A 4 5.89 14.07 -26.96
C THR A 4 6.44 14.18 -25.53
N PHE A 5 6.95 15.32 -25.11
CA PHE A 5 7.45 15.55 -23.76
C PHE A 5 6.31 15.58 -22.73
N ALA A 6 5.19 16.21 -23.09
CA ALA A 6 4.00 16.23 -22.22
C ALA A 6 3.37 14.84 -22.08
N LEU A 7 3.41 14.00 -23.11
CA LEU A 7 2.95 12.62 -23.09
C LEU A 7 3.82 11.76 -22.16
N ALA A 8 5.13 11.82 -22.27
CA ALA A 8 6.05 11.06 -21.42
C ALA A 8 5.90 11.42 -19.92
N GLN A 9 5.70 12.70 -19.62
CA GLN A 9 5.43 13.14 -18.24
C GLN A 9 4.09 12.62 -17.71
N PHE A 10 3.07 12.57 -18.55
CA PHE A 10 1.77 12.02 -18.17
C PHE A 10 1.84 10.51 -17.92
N GLU A 11 2.55 9.78 -18.74
CA GLU A 11 2.77 8.34 -18.59
C GLU A 11 3.50 8.01 -17.28
N LEU A 12 4.55 8.75 -16.96
CA LEU A 12 5.26 8.63 -15.68
C LEU A 12 4.33 8.91 -14.49
N PHE A 13 3.52 9.96 -14.56
CA PHE A 13 2.54 10.28 -13.53
C PHE A 13 1.55 9.12 -13.31
N VAL A 14 1.08 8.50 -14.39
CA VAL A 14 0.17 7.35 -14.32
C VAL A 14 0.84 6.13 -13.69
N LEU A 15 2.10 5.83 -14.01
CA LEU A 15 2.85 4.74 -13.41
C LEU A 15 3.02 4.93 -11.89
N ILE A 16 3.40 6.13 -11.45
CA ILE A 16 3.49 6.47 -10.02
C ILE A 16 2.14 6.30 -9.33
N LEU A 17 1.06 6.76 -9.97
CA LEU A 17 -0.28 6.64 -9.44
C LEU A 17 -0.70 5.18 -9.27
N ILE A 18 -0.41 4.32 -10.24
CA ILE A 18 -0.73 2.89 -10.19
C ILE A 18 0.00 2.20 -9.05
N ARG A 19 1.30 2.43 -8.86
CA ARG A 19 2.08 1.84 -7.75
C ARG A 19 1.55 2.31 -6.40
N LEU A 20 1.33 3.62 -6.22
CA LEU A 20 0.82 4.17 -4.96
C LEU A 20 -0.63 3.72 -4.68
N ALA A 21 -1.48 3.66 -5.69
CA ALA A 21 -2.83 3.16 -5.52
C ALA A 21 -2.82 1.69 -5.09
N SER A 22 -2.10 0.81 -5.79
CA SER A 22 -2.00 -0.61 -5.43
C SER A 22 -1.46 -0.81 -4.02
N PHE A 23 -0.48 -0.03 -3.58
CA PHE A 23 0.01 -0.03 -2.20
C PHE A 23 -1.06 0.40 -1.20
N VAL A 24 -1.74 1.53 -1.41
CA VAL A 24 -2.78 2.06 -0.50
C VAL A 24 -3.94 1.07 -0.35
N PHE A 25 -4.30 0.37 -1.42
CA PHE A 25 -5.34 -0.67 -1.35
C PHE A 25 -4.89 -1.94 -0.63
N ALA A 26 -3.61 -2.28 -0.65
CA ALA A 26 -3.07 -3.47 -0.01
C ALA A 26 -2.61 -3.22 1.44
N ALA A 27 -2.15 -2.02 1.79
CA ALA A 27 -1.62 -1.68 3.10
C ALA A 27 -2.73 -1.64 4.17
N PRO A 28 -2.54 -2.28 5.34
CA PRO A 28 -3.58 -2.47 6.34
C PRO A 28 -4.04 -1.16 6.98
N PHE A 29 -3.13 -0.19 7.09
CA PHE A 29 -3.42 1.11 7.68
C PHE A 29 -4.46 1.89 6.86
N PHE A 30 -4.33 1.85 5.53
CA PHE A 30 -5.24 2.57 4.63
C PHE A 30 -6.44 1.72 4.23
N ASN A 31 -6.36 0.39 4.36
CA ASN A 31 -7.40 -0.55 3.97
C ASN A 31 -8.37 -0.90 5.11
N MET A 32 -8.62 0.03 6.03
CA MET A 32 -9.64 -0.16 7.06
C MET A 32 -11.04 -0.25 6.42
N ALA A 33 -11.89 -1.15 6.95
CA ALA A 33 -13.23 -1.41 6.43
C ALA A 33 -14.15 -0.17 6.37
N ASN A 34 -13.90 0.82 7.24
CA ASN A 34 -14.72 2.03 7.35
C ASN A 34 -14.24 3.17 6.42
N VAL A 35 -13.15 3.00 5.68
CA VAL A 35 -12.64 4.02 4.76
C VAL A 35 -13.23 3.79 3.37
N PRO A 36 -14.04 4.71 2.84
CA PRO A 36 -14.62 4.58 1.52
C PRO A 36 -13.54 4.62 0.43
N ASN A 37 -13.71 3.83 -0.63
CA ASN A 37 -12.74 3.75 -1.73
C ASN A 37 -12.40 5.10 -2.37
N ARG A 38 -13.35 6.03 -2.35
CA ARG A 38 -13.15 7.41 -2.87
C ARG A 38 -12.04 8.14 -2.13
N VAL A 39 -11.95 7.95 -0.80
CA VAL A 39 -10.89 8.55 0.03
C VAL A 39 -9.54 7.92 -0.27
N LYS A 40 -9.48 6.61 -0.46
CA LYS A 40 -8.25 5.89 -0.83
C LYS A 40 -7.70 6.36 -2.17
N ILE A 41 -8.57 6.52 -3.16
CA ILE A 41 -8.20 7.04 -4.49
C ILE A 41 -7.70 8.49 -4.39
N GLY A 42 -8.43 9.35 -3.68
CA GLY A 42 -8.03 10.74 -3.48
C GLY A 42 -6.70 10.87 -2.74
N PHE A 43 -6.47 10.04 -1.73
CA PHE A 43 -5.21 10.01 -1.00
C PHE A 43 -4.04 9.52 -1.88
N SER A 44 -4.24 8.46 -2.68
CA SER A 44 -3.24 7.98 -3.64
C SER A 44 -2.89 9.04 -4.66
N PHE A 45 -3.88 9.78 -5.15
CA PHE A 45 -3.66 10.89 -6.10
C PHE A 45 -2.85 12.04 -5.48
N CYS A 46 -3.17 12.43 -4.24
CA CYS A 46 -2.43 13.46 -3.51
C CYS A 46 -0.96 13.04 -3.29
N LEU A 47 -0.72 11.79 -2.86
CA LEU A 47 0.63 11.25 -2.73
C LEU A 47 1.36 11.23 -4.07
N THR A 48 0.67 10.88 -5.16
CA THR A 48 1.27 10.88 -6.50
C THR A 48 1.77 12.25 -6.90
N ILE A 49 1.03 13.31 -6.65
CA ILE A 49 1.47 14.69 -6.93
C ILE A 49 2.73 15.03 -6.13
N MET A 50 2.77 14.65 -4.86
CA MET A 50 3.95 14.88 -4.01
C MET A 50 5.18 14.12 -4.52
N VAL A 51 5.02 12.84 -4.84
CA VAL A 51 6.13 12.00 -5.33
C VAL A 51 6.60 12.46 -6.72
N TYR A 52 5.67 12.78 -7.61
CA TYR A 52 6.01 13.32 -8.94
C TYR A 52 6.84 14.61 -8.85
N SER A 53 6.56 15.46 -7.88
CA SER A 53 7.35 16.69 -7.64
C SER A 53 8.77 16.41 -7.17
N LEU A 54 9.05 15.22 -6.60
CA LEU A 54 10.39 14.82 -6.15
C LEU A 54 11.27 14.28 -7.29
N PHE A 55 10.67 13.82 -8.39
CA PHE A 55 11.35 13.17 -9.51
C PHE A 55 10.98 13.79 -10.86
N PRO A 56 11.27 15.09 -11.08
CA PRO A 56 10.85 15.79 -12.30
C PRO A 56 11.57 15.32 -13.58
N ASP A 57 12.76 14.73 -13.44
CA ASP A 57 13.64 14.37 -14.55
C ASP A 57 13.59 12.86 -14.91
N MET A 58 12.67 12.10 -14.32
CA MET A 58 12.51 10.71 -14.69
C MET A 58 11.84 10.59 -16.06
N SER A 59 12.45 9.80 -16.94
CA SER A 59 11.86 9.38 -18.21
C SER A 59 11.79 7.86 -18.26
N VAL A 60 10.67 7.33 -18.74
CA VAL A 60 10.51 5.91 -18.97
C VAL A 60 10.73 5.66 -20.46
N GLU A 61 11.79 4.91 -20.81
CA GLU A 61 12.06 4.51 -22.19
C GLU A 61 11.41 3.15 -22.44
N TYR A 62 10.57 3.06 -23.44
CA TYR A 62 9.93 1.82 -23.86
C TYR A 62 9.77 1.77 -25.40
N ASN A 63 9.89 0.58 -25.96
CA ASN A 63 9.77 0.32 -27.39
C ASN A 63 8.43 -0.36 -27.72
N GLY A 64 7.33 0.40 -27.56
CA GLY A 64 6.00 -0.06 -27.97
C GLY A 64 5.03 -0.33 -26.83
N MET A 65 3.78 -0.53 -27.19
CA MET A 65 2.65 -0.65 -26.26
C MET A 65 2.73 -1.88 -25.33
N ILE A 66 3.37 -2.96 -25.80
CA ILE A 66 3.50 -4.21 -25.02
C ILE A 66 4.47 -4.01 -23.87
N GLU A 67 5.60 -3.34 -24.12
CA GLU A 67 6.62 -3.07 -23.10
C GLU A 67 6.08 -2.13 -22.01
N TYR A 68 5.34 -1.10 -22.40
CA TYR A 68 4.65 -0.23 -21.45
C TYR A 68 3.65 -1.01 -20.57
N ALA A 69 2.89 -1.94 -21.15
CA ALA A 69 1.97 -2.77 -20.39
C ALA A 69 2.69 -3.67 -19.38
N ILE A 70 3.87 -4.19 -19.71
CA ILE A 70 4.70 -4.96 -18.78
C ILE A 70 5.14 -4.08 -17.60
N ILE A 71 5.62 -2.86 -17.87
CA ILE A 71 6.02 -1.90 -16.81
C ILE A 71 4.84 -1.60 -15.88
N VAL A 72 3.64 -1.39 -16.43
CA VAL A 72 2.42 -1.18 -15.62
C VAL A 72 2.15 -2.36 -14.68
N VAL A 73 2.30 -3.60 -15.16
CA VAL A 73 2.12 -4.80 -14.34
C VAL A 73 3.18 -4.90 -13.25
N GLU A 74 4.42 -4.59 -13.55
CA GLU A 74 5.51 -4.55 -12.56
C GLU A 74 5.22 -3.52 -11.46
N GLU A 75 4.73 -2.34 -11.81
CA GLU A 75 4.34 -1.29 -10.86
C GLU A 75 3.23 -1.77 -9.90
N ILE A 76 2.22 -2.45 -10.43
CA ILE A 76 1.14 -3.04 -9.64
C ILE A 76 1.68 -4.09 -8.68
N ILE A 77 2.53 -5.00 -9.16
CA ILE A 77 3.11 -6.08 -8.35
C ILE A 77 3.93 -5.52 -7.20
N VAL A 78 4.80 -4.55 -7.46
CA VAL A 78 5.63 -3.91 -6.43
C VAL A 78 4.77 -3.24 -5.37
N GLY A 79 3.74 -2.48 -5.76
CA GLY A 79 2.82 -1.84 -4.82
C GLY A 79 2.06 -2.85 -3.96
N ILE A 80 1.54 -3.92 -4.56
CA ILE A 80 0.84 -4.99 -3.83
C ILE A 80 1.79 -5.72 -2.88
N LEU A 81 3.00 -6.06 -3.30
CA LEU A 81 3.98 -6.76 -2.46
C LEU A 81 4.32 -5.96 -1.20
N LEU A 82 4.63 -4.68 -1.35
CA LEU A 82 4.92 -3.81 -0.20
C LEU A 82 3.73 -3.69 0.76
N GLY A 83 2.53 -3.52 0.20
CA GLY A 83 1.29 -3.48 0.98
C GLY A 83 0.98 -4.82 1.67
N ALA A 84 1.21 -5.94 0.99
CA ALA A 84 1.00 -7.28 1.53
C ALA A 84 1.96 -7.58 2.69
N VAL A 85 3.25 -7.26 2.56
CA VAL A 85 4.23 -7.43 3.65
C VAL A 85 3.81 -6.65 4.88
N SER A 86 3.39 -5.39 4.71
CA SER A 86 2.85 -4.57 5.81
C SER A 86 1.61 -5.19 6.43
N SER A 87 0.72 -5.75 5.61
CA SER A 87 -0.52 -6.41 6.04
C SER A 87 -0.23 -7.68 6.84
N PHE A 88 0.74 -8.49 6.44
CA PHE A 88 1.13 -9.68 7.18
C PHE A 88 1.60 -9.36 8.61
N CYS A 89 2.38 -8.31 8.81
CA CYS A 89 2.81 -7.88 10.14
C CYS A 89 1.62 -7.63 11.09
N VAL A 90 0.57 -6.98 10.61
CA VAL A 90 -0.63 -6.71 11.41
C VAL A 90 -1.46 -7.98 11.61
N GLN A 91 -1.58 -8.83 10.59
CA GLN A 91 -2.35 -10.08 10.69
C GLN A 91 -1.75 -11.08 11.68
N ILE A 92 -0.42 -11.15 11.80
CA ILE A 92 0.25 -11.99 12.80
C ILE A 92 -0.20 -11.61 14.23
N ILE A 93 -0.34 -10.33 14.53
CA ILE A 93 -0.79 -9.85 15.83
C ILE A 93 -2.25 -10.21 16.09
N MET A 94 -3.11 -10.05 15.08
CA MET A 94 -4.50 -10.49 15.16
C MET A 94 -4.61 -12.01 15.40
N PHE A 95 -3.76 -12.80 14.74
CA PHE A 95 -3.72 -14.23 14.89
C PHE A 95 -3.27 -14.63 16.31
N ALA A 96 -2.23 -13.98 16.84
CA ALA A 96 -1.80 -14.20 18.23
C ALA A 96 -2.91 -13.87 19.22
N GLY A 97 -3.66 -12.79 19.03
CA GLY A 97 -4.83 -12.45 19.84
C GLY A 97 -5.92 -13.52 19.81
N LYS A 98 -6.17 -14.15 18.66
CA LYS A 98 -7.13 -15.26 18.54
C LYS A 98 -6.68 -16.51 19.31
N ILE A 99 -5.39 -16.80 19.33
CA ILE A 99 -4.84 -17.92 20.12
C ILE A 99 -5.09 -17.65 21.61
N ILE A 100 -4.84 -16.43 22.09
CA ILE A 100 -5.09 -16.03 23.46
C ILE A 100 -6.58 -16.14 23.81
N ASP A 101 -7.50 -15.74 22.92
CA ASP A 101 -8.95 -15.91 23.10
C ASP A 101 -9.33 -17.38 23.29
N MET A 102 -8.66 -18.30 22.60
CA MET A 102 -8.88 -19.75 22.75
C MET A 102 -8.36 -20.27 24.08
N ASP A 103 -7.16 -19.86 24.50
CA ASP A 103 -6.52 -20.32 25.73
C ASP A 103 -7.27 -19.86 27.00
N ILE A 104 -7.82 -18.65 26.99
CA ILE A 104 -8.61 -18.09 28.09
C ILE A 104 -10.04 -18.69 28.13
N GLY A 105 -10.46 -19.40 27.08
CA GLY A 105 -11.81 -19.92 26.94
C GLY A 105 -12.87 -18.89 26.55
N ILE A 106 -12.48 -17.66 26.25
CA ILE A 106 -13.37 -16.60 25.76
C ILE A 106 -13.94 -16.92 24.37
N SER A 107 -13.35 -17.88 23.67
CA SER A 107 -13.87 -18.39 22.39
C SER A 107 -15.33 -18.84 22.44
N MET A 108 -15.82 -19.24 23.63
CA MET A 108 -17.23 -19.53 23.85
C MET A 108 -18.13 -18.29 23.92
N ALA A 109 -17.54 -17.12 24.25
CA ALA A 109 -18.24 -15.84 24.37
C ALA A 109 -18.01 -14.96 23.10
N GLN A 110 -17.69 -15.57 21.96
CA GLN A 110 -17.44 -14.83 20.70
C GLN A 110 -18.69 -14.06 20.30
N LEU A 111 -18.53 -12.76 20.15
CA LEU A 111 -19.55 -11.89 19.60
C LEU A 111 -19.75 -12.24 18.12
N TYR A 112 -20.85 -12.95 17.85
CA TYR A 112 -21.27 -13.20 16.48
C TYR A 112 -21.88 -11.94 15.91
N ASP A 113 -21.17 -11.32 14.94
CA ASP A 113 -21.72 -10.19 14.19
C ASP A 113 -22.61 -10.73 13.05
N PRO A 114 -23.95 -10.51 13.13
CA PRO A 114 -24.88 -11.02 12.13
C PRO A 114 -24.71 -10.33 10.76
N THR A 115 -24.07 -9.18 10.70
CA THR A 115 -23.87 -8.42 9.44
C THR A 115 -22.68 -8.92 8.65
N THR A 116 -21.61 -9.31 9.31
CA THR A 116 -20.36 -9.78 8.66
C THR A 116 -20.21 -11.30 8.68
N ARG A 117 -21.04 -12.02 9.45
CA ARG A 117 -20.94 -13.46 9.71
C ARG A 117 -19.56 -13.92 10.18
N MET A 118 -18.75 -13.00 10.67
CA MET A 118 -17.41 -13.28 11.18
C MET A 118 -17.42 -13.38 12.71
N GLN A 119 -16.81 -14.42 13.22
CA GLN A 119 -16.53 -14.54 14.65
C GLN A 119 -15.38 -13.58 14.98
N VAL A 120 -15.67 -12.58 15.77
CA VAL A 120 -14.70 -11.56 16.16
C VAL A 120 -14.18 -11.87 17.56
N GLY A 121 -12.91 -12.25 17.65
CA GLY A 121 -12.22 -12.45 18.93
C GLY A 121 -12.03 -11.10 19.65
N ILE A 122 -12.30 -11.08 20.96
CA ILE A 122 -12.19 -9.87 21.77
C ILE A 122 -10.74 -9.41 21.87
N MET A 123 -9.81 -10.33 22.20
CA MET A 123 -8.39 -10.02 22.33
C MET A 123 -7.75 -9.75 20.96
N GLY A 124 -8.15 -10.49 19.92
CA GLY A 124 -7.68 -10.24 18.56
C GLY A 124 -7.98 -8.81 18.11
N ASN A 125 -9.20 -8.32 18.33
CA ASN A 125 -9.57 -6.93 18.03
C ASN A 125 -8.86 -5.91 18.91
N PHE A 126 -8.76 -6.19 20.20
CA PHE A 126 -8.05 -5.31 21.12
C PHE A 126 -6.60 -5.09 20.69
N TYR A 127 -5.86 -6.17 20.40
CA TYR A 127 -4.49 -6.09 19.93
C TYR A 127 -4.39 -5.40 18.56
N TYR A 128 -5.35 -5.62 17.66
CA TYR A 128 -5.39 -4.93 16.38
C TYR A 128 -5.48 -3.41 16.55
N TYR A 129 -6.43 -2.92 17.36
CA TYR A 129 -6.57 -1.49 17.59
C TYR A 129 -5.37 -0.90 18.35
N MET A 130 -4.83 -1.64 19.33
CA MET A 130 -3.64 -1.23 20.05
C MET A 130 -2.42 -1.11 19.13
N MET A 131 -2.24 -2.08 18.23
CA MET A 131 -1.20 -2.04 17.21
C MET A 131 -1.36 -0.86 16.25
N MET A 132 -2.58 -0.61 15.77
CA MET A 132 -2.86 0.54 14.91
C MET A 132 -2.55 1.86 15.60
N LEU A 133 -2.92 1.99 16.88
CA LEU A 133 -2.65 3.18 17.66
C LEU A 133 -1.14 3.37 17.88
N LEU A 134 -0.42 2.31 18.19
CA LEU A 134 1.03 2.33 18.34
C LEU A 134 1.73 2.70 17.01
N LEU A 135 1.24 2.20 15.89
CA LEU A 135 1.74 2.51 14.54
C LEU A 135 1.57 4.01 14.21
N ILE A 136 0.46 4.61 14.64
CA ILE A 136 0.22 6.05 14.48
C ILE A 136 1.17 6.86 15.37
N ILE A 137 1.25 6.53 16.67
CA ILE A 137 2.06 7.27 17.64
C ILE A 137 3.55 7.20 17.29
N SER A 138 4.04 6.05 16.84
CA SER A 138 5.42 5.86 16.43
C SER A 138 5.77 6.49 15.07
N GLY A 139 4.77 7.01 14.34
CA GLY A 139 4.98 7.59 13.02
C GLY A 139 5.30 6.56 11.92
N MET A 140 5.14 5.27 12.19
CA MET A 140 5.47 4.18 11.25
C MET A 140 4.70 4.28 9.92
N HIS A 141 3.52 4.92 9.92
CA HIS A 141 2.78 5.20 8.69
C HIS A 141 3.57 6.08 7.71
N GLN A 142 4.40 7.01 8.22
CA GLN A 142 5.28 7.84 7.40
C GLN A 142 6.43 7.01 6.81
N TYR A 143 6.99 6.07 7.60
CA TYR A 143 8.02 5.16 7.11
C TYR A 143 7.50 4.22 6.01
N LEU A 144 6.24 3.78 6.08
CA LEU A 144 5.62 2.99 5.02
C LEU A 144 5.52 3.78 3.70
N VAL A 145 5.13 5.06 3.77
CA VAL A 145 5.10 5.92 2.60
C VAL A 145 6.52 6.21 2.09
N SER A 146 7.47 6.46 2.99
CA SER A 146 8.88 6.67 2.62
C SER A 146 9.50 5.44 1.96
N ALA A 147 9.16 4.25 2.43
CA ALA A 147 9.65 3.00 1.85
C ALA A 147 9.21 2.85 0.39
N ILE A 148 7.95 3.17 0.06
CA ILE A 148 7.49 3.10 -1.32
C ILE A 148 8.15 4.15 -2.21
N VAL A 149 8.41 5.35 -1.68
CA VAL A 149 9.15 6.41 -2.39
C VAL A 149 10.59 5.98 -2.65
N GLU A 150 11.24 5.34 -1.68
CA GLU A 150 12.61 4.85 -1.82
C GLU A 150 12.74 3.75 -2.88
N THR A 151 11.69 2.95 -3.12
CA THR A 151 11.70 1.98 -4.23
C THR A 151 11.85 2.64 -5.60
N TYR A 152 11.38 3.87 -5.77
CA TYR A 152 11.62 4.63 -7.02
C TYR A 152 13.09 4.99 -7.19
N ARG A 153 13.77 5.39 -6.10
CA ARG A 153 15.22 5.70 -6.15
C ARG A 153 16.03 4.48 -6.55
N VAL A 154 15.69 3.33 -6.01
CA VAL A 154 16.38 2.07 -6.32
C VAL A 154 16.14 1.66 -7.78
N THR A 155 14.89 1.73 -8.26
CA THR A 155 14.54 1.37 -9.64
C THR A 155 15.28 2.27 -10.65
N VAL A 156 15.34 3.58 -10.42
CA VAL A 156 16.08 4.51 -11.25
C VAL A 156 17.58 4.22 -11.28
N SER A 157 18.14 3.82 -10.14
CA SER A 157 19.57 3.47 -10.05
C SER A 157 19.95 2.25 -10.90
N TYR A 158 19.05 1.29 -11.07
CA TYR A 158 19.30 0.09 -11.88
C TYR A 158 19.15 0.33 -13.38
N THR A 159 18.27 1.23 -13.82
CA THR A 159 18.14 1.58 -15.24
C THR A 159 19.37 2.28 -15.79
N HIS A 160 20.12 3.00 -14.98
CA HIS A 160 21.40 3.61 -15.37
C HIS A 160 22.60 2.65 -15.36
N LEU A 161 22.48 1.45 -14.78
CA LEU A 161 23.56 0.45 -14.70
C LEU A 161 23.51 -0.61 -15.81
N THR A 162 22.46 -0.65 -16.60
CA THR A 162 22.28 -1.60 -17.72
C THR A 162 22.56 -1.01 -19.09
N LEU A 163 23.14 0.17 -19.16
CA LEU A 163 23.77 0.77 -20.33
C LEU A 163 25.29 0.84 -20.10
#